data_4f8949a760d188d7c5eaf0e7776ae76b
#
_entry.id   4f8949a760d188d7c5eaf0e7776ae76b
#
_cell.length_a   1.000
_cell.length_b   1.000
_cell.length_c   1.000
_cell.angle_alpha   90.00
_cell.angle_beta   90.00
_cell.angle_gamma   90.00
#
_symmetry.space_group_name_H-M   'P 1'
#
loop_
_entity.id
_entity.type
_entity.pdbx_description
1 polymer ?
#
loop_
_entity_poly.entity_id
_entity_poly.type
_entity_poly.pdbx_seq_one_letter_code
_entity_poly.pdbx_strand_id
1 'polypeptide(L)'
;MAAYDTIIIGGGHNGLTTAAYLARAGQRVCVLERRSIVGGAAVTEEFYPGYRNSVFSYVVSLLRPEVVKDLELERYGYQPIPLENSLYLDSSGDYLLLTGDEVHDRRQFAKFSPTDYEAYMAFEQVVEQVGSLLAKQWLKEPPRLGDQGVSDLISMLKLGVDVFRLDAESRWRLMQFFIGAPETIIDRWFESPKVKAMVAAHIMPANYAPLSQPGASLAMLHHAVGEIAGRKGAWGLVKGGMGSITQAMAQSGQAHGVEIRTDASVARINVESGRVCGVTLESGEVIQAQTVAANTDPKRTFLKLLGAEHLPESFSKDIGAFRQESASLRMNLALSELPDFSAIPSGGLGSHHKASITLIESAGHLNEAFHSARSGVPASPPIIEAIIPSTIDPDLVDKPGHHVMSLLCKYMPYELSEGHSWDEQKPEVIAQILDYVEGFIPDLRRILVGHQCMTPLDLERVLGLTGGDICHGRLEPDQLFNMRPHPDAAQYATPVPGLYLCGSGAHPGGGVTGAPGHNAAQRILRDL
;
A
#
# COMPACT_ATOMS: atom_id res chain seq x y z
N MET A 1 -18.73 29.64 18.05
CA MET A 1 -17.76 28.60 18.45
C MET A 1 -17.66 27.64 17.27
N ALA A 2 -16.47 27.17 16.94
CA ALA A 2 -16.29 26.15 15.89
C ALA A 2 -17.11 24.89 16.24
N ALA A 3 -17.76 24.28 15.24
CA ALA A 3 -18.57 23.09 15.44
C ALA A 3 -17.69 21.90 15.88
N TYR A 4 -16.46 21.85 15.37
CA TYR A 4 -15.48 20.80 15.66
C TYR A 4 -14.15 21.40 16.12
N ASP A 5 -13.40 20.63 16.88
CA ASP A 5 -12.03 20.96 17.25
C ASP A 5 -11.08 20.61 16.09
N THR A 6 -11.32 19.43 15.49
CA THR A 6 -10.53 18.94 14.34
C THR A 6 -11.43 18.42 13.21
N ILE A 7 -11.09 18.79 11.96
CA ILE A 7 -11.64 18.21 10.73
C ILE A 7 -10.57 17.31 10.10
N ILE A 8 -10.99 16.11 9.68
CA ILE A 8 -10.16 15.17 8.90
C ILE A 8 -10.66 15.18 7.45
N ILE A 9 -9.77 15.50 6.50
CA ILE A 9 -10.09 15.45 5.07
C ILE A 9 -9.71 14.07 4.52
N GLY A 10 -10.71 13.26 4.16
CA GLY A 10 -10.59 11.93 3.60
C GLY A 10 -10.73 10.80 4.63
N GLY A 11 -11.73 9.95 4.41
CA GLY A 11 -12.10 8.80 5.24
C GLY A 11 -11.34 7.51 4.90
N GLY A 12 -10.09 7.58 4.44
CA GLY A 12 -9.22 6.42 4.30
C GLY A 12 -8.68 5.94 5.65
N HIS A 13 -8.03 4.79 5.69
CA HIS A 13 -7.57 4.13 6.92
C HIS A 13 -6.76 5.05 7.87
N ASN A 14 -5.87 5.88 7.35
CA ASN A 14 -5.07 6.79 8.19
C ASN A 14 -5.91 7.95 8.75
N GLY A 15 -6.82 8.52 7.95
CA GLY A 15 -7.74 9.56 8.42
C GLY A 15 -8.68 9.06 9.51
N LEU A 16 -9.24 7.85 9.34
CA LEU A 16 -10.07 7.19 10.36
C LEU A 16 -9.27 6.86 11.62
N THR A 17 -8.02 6.42 11.48
CA THR A 17 -7.12 6.21 12.62
C THR A 17 -6.90 7.52 13.38
N THR A 18 -6.56 8.61 12.69
CA THR A 18 -6.37 9.93 13.32
C THR A 18 -7.63 10.36 14.06
N ALA A 19 -8.79 10.26 13.41
CA ALA A 19 -10.07 10.64 14.00
C ALA A 19 -10.37 9.86 15.29
N ALA A 20 -10.16 8.54 15.26
CA ALA A 20 -10.43 7.69 16.42
C ALA A 20 -9.50 8.02 17.61
N TYR A 21 -8.20 8.23 17.39
CA TYR A 21 -7.28 8.62 18.46
C TYR A 21 -7.63 10.00 19.06
N LEU A 22 -7.94 10.99 18.22
CA LEU A 22 -8.32 12.33 18.69
C LEU A 22 -9.63 12.33 19.46
N ALA A 23 -10.65 11.60 19.00
CA ALA A 23 -11.92 11.48 19.69
C ALA A 23 -11.78 10.76 21.04
N ARG A 24 -10.95 9.71 21.13
CA ARG A 24 -10.62 9.05 22.41
C ARG A 24 -9.94 10.00 23.40
N ALA A 25 -9.23 11.00 22.90
CA ALA A 25 -8.63 12.06 23.72
C ALA A 25 -9.62 13.21 24.06
N GLY A 26 -10.91 13.09 23.70
CA GLY A 26 -11.98 14.03 24.05
C GLY A 26 -12.20 15.15 23.04
N GLN A 27 -11.60 15.09 21.84
CA GLN A 27 -11.85 16.09 20.79
C GLN A 27 -13.15 15.84 20.03
N ARG A 28 -13.80 16.90 19.59
CA ARG A 28 -14.92 16.87 18.66
C ARG A 28 -14.36 16.78 17.24
N VAL A 29 -14.48 15.61 16.63
CA VAL A 29 -13.85 15.30 15.32
C VAL A 29 -14.90 15.04 14.27
N CYS A 30 -14.72 15.65 13.08
CA CYS A 30 -15.51 15.37 11.90
C CYS A 30 -14.60 14.84 10.78
N VAL A 31 -14.95 13.69 10.21
CA VAL A 31 -14.32 13.14 9.00
C VAL A 31 -15.18 13.50 7.79
N LEU A 32 -14.57 14.08 6.78
CA LEU A 32 -15.21 14.45 5.52
C LEU A 32 -14.69 13.54 4.40
N GLU A 33 -15.57 12.69 3.89
CA GLU A 33 -15.27 11.75 2.80
C GLU A 33 -16.06 12.14 1.55
N ARG A 34 -15.38 12.23 0.40
CA ARG A 34 -16.01 12.64 -0.86
C ARG A 34 -16.91 11.57 -1.47
N ARG A 35 -16.63 10.28 -1.20
CA ARG A 35 -17.46 9.16 -1.65
C ARG A 35 -18.60 8.89 -0.67
N SER A 36 -19.57 8.08 -1.12
CA SER A 36 -20.67 7.60 -0.26
C SER A 36 -20.23 6.53 0.76
N ILE A 37 -18.98 6.08 0.70
CA ILE A 37 -18.39 5.04 1.55
C ILE A 37 -16.99 5.45 2.00
N VAL A 38 -16.66 5.21 3.27
CA VAL A 38 -15.30 5.36 3.79
C VAL A 38 -14.41 4.19 3.40
N GLY A 39 -13.09 4.41 3.40
CA GLY A 39 -12.10 3.36 3.18
C GLY A 39 -10.97 3.77 2.23
N GLY A 40 -11.20 4.71 1.33
CA GLY A 40 -10.22 5.11 0.32
C GLY A 40 -9.78 3.91 -0.52
N ALA A 41 -8.47 3.64 -0.59
CA ALA A 41 -7.94 2.48 -1.32
C ALA A 41 -8.21 1.13 -0.61
N ALA A 42 -8.57 1.13 0.69
CA ALA A 42 -8.93 -0.06 1.46
C ALA A 42 -10.45 -0.14 1.64
N VAL A 43 -11.17 -0.27 0.54
CA VAL A 43 -12.63 -0.40 0.47
C VAL A 43 -13.00 -1.73 -0.19
N THR A 44 -14.09 -2.35 0.28
CA THR A 44 -14.70 -3.53 -0.36
C THR A 44 -16.05 -3.13 -0.93
N GLU A 45 -16.28 -3.46 -2.19
CA GLU A 45 -17.52 -3.11 -2.89
C GLU A 45 -18.02 -4.29 -3.74
N GLU A 46 -19.28 -4.30 -4.05
CA GLU A 46 -19.85 -5.17 -5.07
C GLU A 46 -19.42 -4.62 -6.44
N PHE A 47 -18.47 -5.29 -7.08
CA PHE A 47 -17.93 -4.87 -8.37
C PHE A 47 -18.69 -5.49 -9.57
N TYR A 48 -19.40 -6.56 -9.32
CA TYR A 48 -20.30 -7.23 -10.25
C TYR A 48 -21.45 -7.86 -9.43
N PRO A 49 -22.69 -7.92 -9.96
CA PRO A 49 -23.85 -8.41 -9.20
C PRO A 49 -23.63 -9.76 -8.53
N GLY A 50 -23.64 -9.80 -7.20
CA GLY A 50 -23.37 -10.97 -6.37
C GLY A 50 -21.88 -11.28 -6.15
N TYR A 51 -20.96 -10.36 -6.54
CA TYR A 51 -19.52 -10.54 -6.32
C TYR A 51 -18.92 -9.30 -5.68
N ARG A 52 -18.39 -9.48 -4.48
CA ARG A 52 -17.72 -8.43 -3.69
C ARG A 52 -16.23 -8.67 -3.63
N ASN A 53 -15.46 -7.61 -3.70
CA ASN A 53 -14.02 -7.68 -3.45
C ASN A 53 -13.45 -6.31 -3.04
N SER A 54 -12.24 -6.36 -2.53
CA SER A 54 -11.41 -5.18 -2.31
C SER A 54 -11.14 -4.48 -3.64
N VAL A 55 -11.47 -3.18 -3.71
CA VAL A 55 -11.37 -2.43 -4.98
C VAL A 55 -9.93 -2.21 -5.38
N PHE A 56 -9.04 -1.90 -4.41
CA PHE A 56 -7.62 -1.70 -4.72
C PHE A 56 -6.69 -2.44 -3.77
N SER A 57 -6.52 -2.00 -2.51
CA SER A 57 -5.73 -2.77 -1.53
C SER A 57 -6.38 -4.14 -1.32
N TYR A 58 -5.60 -5.22 -1.40
CA TYR A 58 -6.16 -6.58 -1.51
C TYR A 58 -5.66 -7.57 -0.46
N VAL A 59 -4.53 -7.25 0.16
CA VAL A 59 -3.95 -8.03 1.26
C VAL A 59 -3.63 -7.12 2.44
N VAL A 60 -3.76 -7.65 3.63
CA VAL A 60 -3.27 -7.04 4.85
C VAL A 60 -1.91 -7.66 5.17
N SER A 61 -0.93 -6.82 5.49
CA SER A 61 0.40 -7.25 5.96
C SER A 61 0.96 -6.24 6.96
N LEU A 62 0.62 -4.97 6.83
CA LEU A 62 1.32 -3.84 7.43
C LEU A 62 0.56 -3.16 8.58
N LEU A 63 -0.70 -3.53 8.82
CA LEU A 63 -1.50 -2.89 9.85
C LEU A 63 -0.86 -3.08 11.22
N ARG A 64 -0.57 -1.95 11.88
CA ARG A 64 0.19 -1.98 13.13
C ARG A 64 -0.60 -2.64 14.25
N PRO A 65 -0.03 -3.65 14.95
CA PRO A 65 -0.70 -4.32 16.08
C PRO A 65 -1.13 -3.35 17.18
N GLU A 66 -0.35 -2.28 17.38
CA GLU A 66 -0.66 -1.24 18.35
C GLU A 66 -1.97 -0.50 17.97
N VAL A 67 -2.15 -0.18 16.67
CA VAL A 67 -3.39 0.45 16.17
C VAL A 67 -4.58 -0.50 16.30
N VAL A 68 -4.40 -1.79 15.96
CA VAL A 68 -5.45 -2.81 16.12
C VAL A 68 -5.91 -2.89 17.56
N LYS A 69 -4.97 -2.97 18.51
CA LYS A 69 -5.23 -3.06 19.93
C LYS A 69 -5.85 -1.79 20.50
N ASP A 70 -5.24 -0.63 20.22
CA ASP A 70 -5.66 0.64 20.80
C ASP A 70 -7.08 1.03 20.35
N LEU A 71 -7.41 0.77 19.08
CA LEU A 71 -8.72 1.05 18.51
C LEU A 71 -9.71 -0.11 18.68
N GLU A 72 -9.32 -1.20 19.35
CA GLU A 72 -10.16 -2.38 19.58
C GLU A 72 -10.78 -2.95 18.28
N LEU A 73 -10.02 -2.97 17.16
CA LEU A 73 -10.59 -3.24 15.83
C LEU A 73 -11.25 -4.62 15.73
N GLU A 74 -10.75 -5.62 16.45
CA GLU A 74 -11.35 -6.96 16.48
C GLU A 74 -12.76 -6.95 17.06
N ARG A 75 -13.04 -6.08 18.05
CA ARG A 75 -14.38 -5.86 18.61
C ARG A 75 -15.36 -5.33 17.56
N TYR A 76 -14.85 -4.62 16.57
CA TYR A 76 -15.63 -4.01 15.49
C TYR A 76 -15.57 -4.81 14.18
N GLY A 77 -15.14 -6.09 14.23
CA GLY A 77 -15.22 -7.03 13.12
C GLY A 77 -13.96 -7.21 12.30
N TYR A 78 -12.82 -6.64 12.70
CA TYR A 78 -11.54 -6.95 12.05
C TYR A 78 -11.13 -8.41 12.34
N GLN A 79 -11.05 -9.24 11.31
CA GLN A 79 -10.64 -10.64 11.39
C GLN A 79 -9.61 -10.94 10.31
N PRO A 80 -8.31 -10.89 10.61
CA PRO A 80 -7.26 -11.22 9.66
C PRO A 80 -7.13 -12.75 9.52
N ILE A 81 -6.91 -13.20 8.29
CA ILE A 81 -6.71 -14.61 7.92
C ILE A 81 -5.36 -14.71 7.22
N PRO A 82 -4.31 -15.27 7.85
CA PRO A 82 -3.01 -15.41 7.22
C PRO A 82 -3.06 -16.23 5.92
N LEU A 83 -2.35 -15.77 4.90
CA LEU A 83 -2.04 -16.56 3.71
C LEU A 83 -0.85 -17.47 4.04
N GLU A 84 -1.03 -18.76 3.80
CA GLU A 84 0.00 -19.76 4.16
C GLU A 84 0.84 -20.17 2.95
N ASN A 85 0.33 -19.95 1.74
CA ASN A 85 0.95 -20.42 0.52
C ASN A 85 1.37 -19.27 -0.39
N SER A 86 2.43 -19.50 -1.16
CA SER A 86 2.88 -18.62 -2.24
C SER A 86 3.14 -19.43 -3.50
N LEU A 87 2.70 -18.94 -4.64
CA LEU A 87 2.85 -19.59 -5.93
C LEU A 87 3.51 -18.62 -6.93
N TYR A 88 4.58 -19.05 -7.55
CA TYR A 88 5.26 -18.36 -8.64
C TYR A 88 5.16 -19.20 -9.90
N LEU A 89 4.70 -18.59 -10.98
CA LEU A 89 4.48 -19.22 -12.29
C LEU A 89 5.10 -18.37 -13.39
N ASP A 90 5.63 -19.04 -14.43
CA ASP A 90 5.97 -18.41 -15.69
C ASP A 90 5.30 -19.11 -16.88
N SER A 91 5.38 -18.52 -18.06
CA SER A 91 4.74 -19.01 -19.28
C SER A 91 5.31 -20.34 -19.80
N SER A 92 6.48 -20.78 -19.31
CA SER A 92 7.02 -22.10 -19.64
C SER A 92 6.32 -23.26 -18.91
N GLY A 93 5.47 -22.94 -17.93
CA GLY A 93 4.82 -23.90 -17.05
C GLY A 93 5.65 -24.27 -15.82
N ASP A 94 6.82 -23.66 -15.64
CA ASP A 94 7.60 -23.82 -14.41
C ASP A 94 6.94 -23.09 -13.25
N TYR A 95 6.96 -23.71 -12.06
CA TYR A 95 6.39 -23.12 -10.87
C TYR A 95 7.15 -23.48 -9.59
N LEU A 96 7.04 -22.56 -8.62
CA LEU A 96 7.42 -22.76 -7.20
C LEU A 96 6.15 -22.57 -6.35
N LEU A 97 5.68 -23.62 -5.71
CA LEU A 97 4.60 -23.58 -4.74
C LEU A 97 5.20 -23.76 -3.34
N LEU A 98 5.20 -22.70 -2.53
CA LEU A 98 5.67 -22.71 -1.16
C LEU A 98 4.48 -22.82 -0.22
N THR A 99 4.54 -23.76 0.73
CA THR A 99 3.44 -24.07 1.64
C THR A 99 3.82 -23.89 3.11
N GLY A 100 5.08 -23.56 3.39
CA GLY A 100 5.65 -23.54 4.74
C GLY A 100 5.98 -24.94 5.27
N ASP A 101 5.71 -26.01 4.53
CA ASP A 101 6.22 -27.35 4.83
C ASP A 101 7.65 -27.49 4.31
N GLU A 102 8.61 -27.63 5.22
CA GLU A 102 10.03 -27.67 4.90
C GLU A 102 10.38 -28.74 3.86
N VAL A 103 9.79 -29.94 3.98
CA VAL A 103 10.12 -31.07 3.09
C VAL A 103 9.56 -30.79 1.70
N HIS A 104 8.34 -30.25 1.61
CA HIS A 104 7.73 -29.84 0.35
C HIS A 104 8.54 -28.72 -0.30
N ASP A 105 8.83 -27.66 0.45
CA ASP A 105 9.46 -26.45 -0.08
C ASP A 105 10.89 -26.74 -0.55
N ARG A 106 11.67 -27.55 0.17
CA ARG A 106 12.98 -28.03 -0.29
C ARG A 106 12.89 -28.76 -1.64
N ARG A 107 11.87 -29.59 -1.85
CA ARG A 107 11.65 -30.29 -3.12
C ARG A 107 11.30 -29.32 -4.25
N GLN A 108 10.54 -28.27 -3.96
CA GLN A 108 10.21 -27.24 -4.93
C GLN A 108 11.48 -26.50 -5.39
N PHE A 109 12.30 -26.02 -4.45
CA PHE A 109 13.56 -25.37 -4.77
C PHE A 109 14.53 -26.28 -5.53
N ALA A 110 14.64 -27.56 -5.12
CA ALA A 110 15.54 -28.54 -5.72
C ALA A 110 15.29 -28.81 -7.20
N LYS A 111 14.09 -28.46 -7.74
CA LYS A 111 13.82 -28.50 -9.18
C LYS A 111 14.72 -27.54 -9.97
N PHE A 112 15.15 -26.44 -9.33
CA PHE A 112 15.85 -25.33 -9.97
C PHE A 112 17.26 -25.10 -9.40
N SER A 113 17.46 -25.29 -8.10
CA SER A 113 18.76 -25.20 -7.44
C SER A 113 18.73 -25.97 -6.12
N PRO A 114 19.64 -26.87 -5.86
CA PRO A 114 19.71 -27.61 -4.59
C PRO A 114 20.19 -26.76 -3.40
N THR A 115 20.80 -25.60 -3.66
CA THR A 115 21.39 -24.70 -2.64
C THR A 115 20.47 -23.53 -2.28
N ASP A 116 19.56 -23.13 -3.19
CA ASP A 116 18.79 -21.90 -3.05
C ASP A 116 17.73 -21.95 -1.94
N TYR A 117 17.33 -23.14 -1.48
CA TYR A 117 16.43 -23.23 -0.31
C TYR A 117 17.10 -22.71 0.96
N GLU A 118 18.33 -23.15 1.24
CA GLU A 118 19.08 -22.69 2.43
C GLU A 118 19.41 -21.20 2.31
N ALA A 119 19.77 -20.76 1.12
CA ALA A 119 20.02 -19.36 0.83
C ALA A 119 18.75 -18.51 1.05
N TYR A 120 17.58 -19.01 0.62
CA TYR A 120 16.30 -18.33 0.83
C TYR A 120 15.94 -18.21 2.32
N MET A 121 16.09 -19.29 3.10
CA MET A 121 15.81 -19.26 4.53
C MET A 121 16.74 -18.29 5.27
N ALA A 122 18.04 -18.25 4.90
CA ALA A 122 18.99 -17.31 5.47
C ALA A 122 18.69 -15.85 5.04
N PHE A 123 18.26 -15.65 3.81
CA PHE A 123 17.84 -14.34 3.30
C PHE A 123 16.62 -13.81 4.05
N GLU A 124 15.58 -14.63 4.24
CA GLU A 124 14.37 -14.27 4.99
C GLU A 124 14.69 -13.87 6.42
N GLN A 125 15.62 -14.56 7.10
CA GLN A 125 16.07 -14.18 8.43
C GLN A 125 16.69 -12.78 8.47
N VAL A 126 17.51 -12.43 7.46
CA VAL A 126 18.11 -11.10 7.37
C VAL A 126 17.02 -10.04 7.10
N VAL A 127 16.09 -10.32 6.19
CA VAL A 127 14.96 -9.43 5.87
C VAL A 127 14.09 -9.20 7.12
N GLU A 128 13.79 -10.24 7.89
CA GLU A 128 13.03 -10.11 9.15
C GLU A 128 13.77 -9.27 10.20
N GLN A 129 15.07 -9.50 10.39
CA GLN A 129 15.89 -8.74 11.35
C GLN A 129 15.90 -7.26 11.02
N VAL A 130 16.17 -6.90 9.76
CA VAL A 130 16.22 -5.51 9.31
C VAL A 130 14.82 -4.89 9.32
N GLY A 131 13.81 -5.62 8.86
CA GLY A 131 12.42 -5.19 8.90
C GLY A 131 11.93 -4.89 10.32
N SER A 132 12.31 -5.70 11.30
CA SER A 132 11.97 -5.49 12.72
C SER A 132 12.58 -4.21 13.31
N LEU A 133 13.74 -3.75 12.81
CA LEU A 133 14.32 -2.46 13.20
C LEU A 133 13.51 -1.30 12.64
N LEU A 134 13.13 -1.38 11.37
CA LEU A 134 12.31 -0.37 10.73
C LEU A 134 10.94 -0.27 11.38
N ALA A 135 10.33 -1.41 11.72
CA ALA A 135 9.03 -1.49 12.41
C ALA A 135 8.99 -0.62 13.67
N LYS A 136 10.08 -0.60 14.47
CA LYS A 136 10.20 0.21 15.68
C LYS A 136 10.19 1.73 15.41
N GLN A 137 10.47 2.16 14.19
CA GLN A 137 10.48 3.57 13.82
C GLN A 137 9.14 4.03 13.24
N TRP A 138 8.27 3.13 12.81
CA TRP A 138 7.04 3.48 12.11
C TRP A 138 6.02 4.24 12.96
N LEU A 139 5.94 3.95 14.25
CA LEU A 139 5.06 4.68 15.18
C LEU A 139 5.80 5.81 15.93
N LYS A 140 6.86 6.35 15.32
CA LYS A 140 7.58 7.49 15.86
C LYS A 140 7.65 8.61 14.83
N GLU A 141 7.74 9.83 15.30
CA GLU A 141 8.10 10.95 14.42
C GLU A 141 9.56 10.85 14.01
N PRO A 142 9.87 11.08 12.72
CA PRO A 142 11.27 11.16 12.31
C PRO A 142 11.93 12.39 12.96
N PRO A 143 13.16 12.27 13.50
CA PRO A 143 13.85 13.39 14.11
C PRO A 143 14.18 14.47 13.07
N ARG A 144 14.10 15.75 13.40
CA ARG A 144 14.44 16.85 12.49
C ARG A 144 15.93 16.85 12.12
N LEU A 145 16.22 17.23 10.87
CA LEU A 145 17.60 17.35 10.36
C LEU A 145 18.12 18.81 10.32
N GLY A 146 17.37 19.78 10.79
CA GLY A 146 17.76 21.20 10.81
C GLY A 146 17.93 21.73 12.23
N ASP A 147 17.16 22.75 12.59
CA ASP A 147 17.11 23.28 13.96
C ASP A 147 16.60 22.21 14.93
N GLN A 148 17.53 21.44 15.46
CA GLN A 148 17.27 20.27 16.27
C GLN A 148 16.98 20.68 17.71
N GLY A 149 15.82 20.28 18.22
CA GLY A 149 15.57 20.26 19.65
C GLY A 149 16.35 19.14 20.34
N VAL A 150 16.51 19.24 21.67
CA VAL A 150 17.17 18.19 22.48
C VAL A 150 16.49 16.83 22.27
N SER A 151 15.18 16.80 22.05
CA SER A 151 14.40 15.59 21.77
C SER A 151 14.79 14.91 20.46
N ASP A 152 15.06 15.70 19.41
CA ASP A 152 15.49 15.17 18.11
C ASP A 152 16.89 14.56 18.21
N LEU A 153 17.79 15.22 18.90
CA LEU A 153 19.14 14.70 19.16
C LEU A 153 19.10 13.38 19.95
N ILE A 154 18.27 13.28 20.99
CA ILE A 154 18.08 12.04 21.76
C ILE A 154 17.51 10.94 20.85
N SER A 155 16.57 11.26 19.98
CA SER A 155 15.95 10.29 19.05
C SER A 155 16.98 9.77 18.03
N MET A 156 17.83 10.65 17.49
CA MET A 156 18.93 10.27 16.59
C MET A 156 19.97 9.39 17.32
N LEU A 157 20.32 9.73 18.56
CA LEU A 157 21.25 8.92 19.36
C LEU A 157 20.68 7.54 19.65
N LYS A 158 19.39 7.44 20.00
CA LYS A 158 18.71 6.14 20.21
C LYS A 158 18.72 5.29 18.94
N LEU A 159 18.39 5.87 17.79
CA LEU A 159 18.46 5.17 16.51
C LEU A 159 19.90 4.70 16.21
N GLY A 160 20.89 5.58 16.43
CA GLY A 160 22.30 5.23 16.29
C GLY A 160 22.70 4.06 17.21
N VAL A 161 22.26 4.07 18.47
CA VAL A 161 22.52 2.97 19.42
C VAL A 161 21.84 1.68 18.96
N ASP A 162 20.61 1.74 18.46
CA ASP A 162 19.90 0.55 17.97
C ASP A 162 20.63 -0.08 16.76
N VAL A 163 21.13 0.75 15.84
CA VAL A 163 21.96 0.29 14.71
C VAL A 163 23.33 -0.23 15.21
N PHE A 164 23.93 0.43 16.20
CA PHE A 164 25.26 0.03 16.71
C PHE A 164 25.21 -1.30 17.50
N ARG A 165 24.07 -1.64 18.09
CA ARG A 165 23.84 -2.92 18.79
C ARG A 165 23.74 -4.11 17.86
N LEU A 166 23.51 -3.88 16.56
CA LEU A 166 23.60 -4.94 15.56
C LEU A 166 25.05 -5.43 15.46
N ASP A 167 25.23 -6.71 15.17
CA ASP A 167 26.53 -7.22 14.77
C ASP A 167 27.01 -6.59 13.44
N ALA A 168 28.28 -6.78 13.11
CA ALA A 168 28.88 -6.14 11.95
C ALA A 168 28.23 -6.58 10.62
N GLU A 169 27.80 -7.82 10.53
CA GLU A 169 27.14 -8.35 9.33
C GLU A 169 25.75 -7.74 9.16
N SER A 170 24.93 -7.72 10.21
CA SER A 170 23.59 -7.12 10.19
C SER A 170 23.65 -5.63 9.84
N ARG A 171 24.64 -4.87 10.35
CA ARG A 171 24.87 -3.47 9.94
C ARG A 171 25.18 -3.34 8.45
N TRP A 172 26.05 -4.21 7.95
CA TRP A 172 26.40 -4.20 6.52
C TRP A 172 25.19 -4.57 5.65
N ARG A 173 24.39 -5.57 6.06
CA ARG A 173 23.14 -5.94 5.37
C ARG A 173 22.14 -4.80 5.36
N LEU A 174 21.94 -4.13 6.50
CA LEU A 174 21.10 -2.94 6.59
C LEU A 174 21.51 -1.89 5.55
N MET A 175 22.81 -1.58 5.47
CA MET A 175 23.32 -0.62 4.47
C MET A 175 23.06 -1.09 3.04
N GLN A 176 23.20 -2.39 2.76
CA GLN A 176 22.92 -2.94 1.43
C GLN A 176 21.45 -2.70 1.01
N PHE A 177 20.48 -2.90 1.92
CA PHE A 177 19.07 -2.62 1.62
C PHE A 177 18.79 -1.13 1.42
N PHE A 178 19.48 -0.25 2.14
CA PHE A 178 19.24 1.20 2.03
C PHE A 178 19.84 1.82 0.76
N ILE A 179 21.00 1.36 0.32
CA ILE A 179 21.72 1.99 -0.81
C ILE A 179 21.97 1.05 -1.99
N GLY A 180 21.78 -0.25 -1.81
CA GLY A 180 22.04 -1.26 -2.85
C GLY A 180 20.96 -1.30 -3.92
N ALA A 181 21.33 -1.81 -5.09
CA ALA A 181 20.39 -2.19 -6.11
C ALA A 181 19.85 -3.62 -5.84
N PRO A 182 18.54 -3.86 -6.00
CA PRO A 182 17.93 -5.17 -5.80
C PRO A 182 18.64 -6.31 -6.52
N GLU A 183 18.97 -6.14 -7.80
CA GLU A 183 19.65 -7.17 -8.60
C GLU A 183 20.98 -7.60 -7.98
N THR A 184 21.76 -6.65 -7.45
CA THR A 184 23.05 -6.94 -6.80
C THR A 184 22.87 -7.78 -5.54
N ILE A 185 21.80 -7.54 -4.79
CA ILE A 185 21.48 -8.32 -3.58
C ILE A 185 21.05 -9.72 -4.00
N ILE A 186 20.08 -9.83 -4.91
CA ILE A 186 19.52 -11.10 -5.38
C ILE A 186 20.62 -11.99 -5.99
N ASP A 187 21.50 -11.42 -6.82
CA ASP A 187 22.59 -12.17 -7.46
C ASP A 187 23.63 -12.72 -6.49
N ARG A 188 23.78 -12.10 -5.33
CA ARG A 188 24.70 -12.59 -4.28
C ARG A 188 24.13 -13.76 -3.47
N TRP A 189 22.80 -13.83 -3.38
CA TRP A 189 22.13 -14.83 -2.56
C TRP A 189 21.73 -16.07 -3.33
N PHE A 190 21.33 -15.94 -4.58
CA PHE A 190 20.67 -17.01 -5.34
C PHE A 190 21.41 -17.35 -6.63
N GLU A 191 21.37 -18.63 -7.00
CA GLU A 191 21.96 -19.13 -8.24
C GLU A 191 20.92 -19.26 -9.35
N SER A 192 19.74 -19.81 -9.02
CA SER A 192 18.68 -20.10 -9.97
C SER A 192 17.98 -18.83 -10.50
N PRO A 193 17.86 -18.66 -11.83
CA PRO A 193 17.07 -17.57 -12.41
C PRO A 193 15.60 -17.56 -11.97
N LYS A 194 15.00 -18.75 -11.72
CA LYS A 194 13.61 -18.86 -11.25
C LYS A 194 13.45 -18.35 -9.81
N VAL A 195 14.39 -18.72 -8.92
CA VAL A 195 14.40 -18.21 -7.53
C VAL A 195 14.66 -16.70 -7.50
N LYS A 196 15.58 -16.22 -8.36
CA LYS A 196 15.82 -14.78 -8.52
C LYS A 196 14.58 -14.02 -8.96
N ALA A 197 13.79 -14.55 -9.90
CA ALA A 197 12.53 -13.95 -10.35
C ALA A 197 11.50 -13.90 -9.22
N MET A 198 11.36 -14.98 -8.45
CA MET A 198 10.50 -15.07 -7.27
C MET A 198 10.84 -13.97 -6.27
N VAL A 199 12.10 -13.86 -5.86
CA VAL A 199 12.54 -12.87 -4.86
C VAL A 199 12.42 -11.45 -5.42
N ALA A 200 12.74 -11.24 -6.70
CA ALA A 200 12.60 -9.95 -7.37
C ALA A 200 11.14 -9.46 -7.38
N ALA A 201 10.16 -10.34 -7.53
CA ALA A 201 8.76 -9.99 -7.50
C ALA A 201 8.32 -9.36 -6.15
N HIS A 202 8.93 -9.76 -5.03
CA HIS A 202 8.66 -9.19 -3.71
C HIS A 202 9.08 -7.72 -3.55
N ILE A 203 9.92 -7.19 -4.44
CA ILE A 203 10.39 -5.80 -4.37
C ILE A 203 9.32 -4.83 -4.84
N MET A 204 8.36 -5.30 -5.58
CA MET A 204 7.54 -4.51 -6.48
C MET A 204 6.26 -3.88 -5.93
N PRO A 205 5.65 -4.30 -4.80
CA PRO A 205 4.27 -3.88 -4.52
C PRO A 205 4.08 -2.37 -4.35
N ALA A 206 5.12 -1.62 -4.00
CA ALA A 206 5.01 -0.21 -3.68
C ALA A 206 6.08 0.67 -4.35
N ASN A 207 6.86 0.12 -5.29
CA ASN A 207 7.97 0.85 -5.90
C ASN A 207 7.89 0.84 -7.43
N TYR A 208 7.98 2.01 -8.05
CA TYR A 208 8.09 2.17 -9.49
C TYR A 208 9.55 2.43 -9.85
N ALA A 209 10.37 1.38 -9.79
CA ALA A 209 11.81 1.41 -10.03
C ALA A 209 12.29 0.12 -10.71
N PRO A 210 13.39 0.14 -11.48
CA PRO A 210 14.03 -1.06 -12.00
C PRO A 210 14.86 -1.75 -10.91
N LEU A 211 15.18 -3.03 -11.12
CA LEU A 211 16.04 -3.78 -10.20
C LEU A 211 17.47 -3.24 -10.10
N SER A 212 17.93 -2.50 -11.12
CA SER A 212 19.25 -1.86 -11.15
C SER A 212 19.33 -0.56 -10.36
N GLN A 213 18.22 -0.02 -9.86
CA GLN A 213 18.20 1.27 -9.16
C GLN A 213 18.75 1.14 -7.72
N PRO A 214 19.83 1.85 -7.38
CA PRO A 214 20.31 1.94 -6.00
C PRO A 214 19.23 2.47 -5.06
N GLY A 215 19.10 1.85 -3.87
CA GLY A 215 18.11 2.21 -2.87
C GLY A 215 16.71 1.60 -3.09
N ALA A 216 16.40 1.04 -4.27
CA ALA A 216 15.13 0.37 -4.50
C ALA A 216 14.96 -0.91 -3.66
N SER A 217 16.06 -1.47 -3.15
CA SER A 217 16.05 -2.63 -2.24
C SER A 217 15.30 -2.37 -0.92
N LEU A 218 15.13 -1.11 -0.53
CA LEU A 218 14.37 -0.76 0.66
C LEU A 218 12.90 -1.23 0.58
N ALA A 219 12.34 -1.31 -0.65
CA ALA A 219 10.99 -1.84 -0.87
C ALA A 219 10.85 -3.31 -0.44
N MET A 220 11.92 -4.12 -0.50
CA MET A 220 11.92 -5.50 -0.02
C MET A 220 11.62 -5.58 1.48
N LEU A 221 12.08 -4.59 2.24
CA LEU A 221 11.89 -4.52 3.69
C LEU A 221 10.49 -4.05 4.07
N HIS A 222 9.78 -3.40 3.16
CA HIS A 222 8.47 -2.81 3.45
C HIS A 222 7.47 -3.88 3.94
N HIS A 223 7.47 -5.05 3.30
CA HIS A 223 6.60 -6.16 3.72
C HIS A 223 7.07 -6.88 4.97
N ALA A 224 8.38 -6.92 5.22
CA ALA A 224 8.96 -7.55 6.40
C ALA A 224 8.66 -6.81 7.72
N VAL A 225 8.21 -5.55 7.62
CA VAL A 225 7.80 -4.74 8.79
C VAL A 225 6.47 -5.21 9.39
N GLY A 226 5.65 -5.89 8.60
CA GLY A 226 4.29 -6.28 8.97
C GLY A 226 4.22 -7.43 9.98
N GLU A 227 3.06 -7.53 10.62
CA GLU A 227 2.73 -8.64 11.52
C GLU A 227 1.22 -8.94 11.43
N ILE A 228 0.86 -10.21 11.25
CA ILE A 228 -0.53 -10.67 11.22
C ILE A 228 -0.68 -11.84 12.17
N ALA A 229 -1.62 -11.75 13.11
CA ALA A 229 -1.91 -12.81 14.07
C ALA A 229 -0.63 -13.34 14.78
N GLY A 230 0.31 -12.43 15.14
CA GLY A 230 1.58 -12.76 15.77
C GLY A 230 2.66 -13.31 14.83
N ARG A 231 2.40 -13.38 13.52
CA ARG A 231 3.36 -13.88 12.51
C ARG A 231 3.98 -12.70 11.76
N LYS A 232 5.25 -12.44 11.95
CA LYS A 232 6.00 -11.36 11.28
C LYS A 232 6.19 -11.66 9.79
N GLY A 233 6.17 -10.62 8.97
CA GLY A 233 6.31 -10.71 7.52
C GLY A 233 5.15 -11.43 6.81
N ALA A 234 4.15 -11.93 7.55
CA ALA A 234 3.04 -12.65 6.97
C ALA A 234 2.11 -11.72 6.18
N TRP A 235 1.58 -12.24 5.08
CA TRP A 235 0.48 -11.66 4.33
C TRP A 235 -0.82 -12.32 4.72
N GLY A 236 -1.93 -11.61 4.60
CA GLY A 236 -3.23 -12.17 4.91
C GLY A 236 -4.36 -11.49 4.16
N LEU A 237 -5.51 -12.11 4.25
CA LEU A 237 -6.79 -11.54 3.88
C LEU A 237 -7.51 -11.02 5.13
N VAL A 238 -8.56 -10.27 4.93
CA VAL A 238 -9.46 -9.87 6.01
C VAL A 238 -10.84 -10.41 5.65
N LYS A 239 -11.54 -11.02 6.59
CA LYS A 239 -12.92 -11.47 6.38
C LYS A 239 -13.79 -10.29 5.94
N GLY A 240 -14.51 -10.42 4.83
CA GLY A 240 -15.26 -9.35 4.18
C GLY A 240 -14.42 -8.39 3.36
N GLY A 241 -13.11 -8.71 3.11
CA GLY A 241 -12.17 -7.91 2.34
C GLY A 241 -11.57 -6.74 3.12
N MET A 242 -10.70 -5.96 2.48
CA MET A 242 -9.95 -4.86 3.11
C MET A 242 -10.84 -3.74 3.66
N GLY A 243 -12.05 -3.58 3.12
CA GLY A 243 -13.04 -2.63 3.64
C GLY A 243 -13.44 -2.89 5.09
N SER A 244 -13.37 -4.14 5.56
CA SER A 244 -13.68 -4.47 6.96
C SER A 244 -12.72 -3.80 7.94
N ILE A 245 -11.46 -3.53 7.56
CA ILE A 245 -10.50 -2.77 8.37
C ILE A 245 -11.02 -1.35 8.59
N THR A 246 -11.38 -0.68 7.52
CA THR A 246 -11.78 0.73 7.56
C THR A 246 -13.16 0.91 8.17
N GLN A 247 -14.06 -0.06 7.99
CA GLN A 247 -15.34 -0.09 8.69
C GLN A 247 -15.14 -0.29 10.20
N ALA A 248 -14.24 -1.17 10.63
CA ALA A 248 -13.89 -1.35 12.04
C ALA A 248 -13.29 -0.05 12.64
N MET A 249 -12.40 0.64 11.91
CA MET A 249 -11.85 1.93 12.31
C MET A 249 -12.93 3.01 12.43
N ALA A 250 -13.86 3.08 11.47
CA ALA A 250 -14.98 4.01 11.50
C ALA A 250 -15.88 3.78 12.70
N GLN A 251 -16.27 2.53 12.95
CA GLN A 251 -17.10 2.16 14.09
C GLN A 251 -16.41 2.46 15.44
N SER A 252 -15.11 2.16 15.53
CA SER A 252 -14.30 2.51 16.71
C SER A 252 -14.31 4.02 16.96
N GLY A 253 -14.10 4.83 15.93
CA GLY A 253 -14.15 6.29 16.03
C GLY A 253 -15.55 6.80 16.43
N GLN A 254 -16.61 6.30 15.79
CA GLN A 254 -18.00 6.68 16.08
C GLN A 254 -18.42 6.33 17.51
N ALA A 255 -17.94 5.21 18.05
CA ALA A 255 -18.17 4.83 19.43
C ALA A 255 -17.58 5.85 20.45
N HIS A 256 -16.65 6.70 19.99
CA HIS A 256 -16.04 7.79 20.77
C HIS A 256 -16.49 9.18 20.29
N GLY A 257 -17.56 9.27 19.47
CA GLY A 257 -18.16 10.53 19.06
C GLY A 257 -17.61 11.15 17.78
N VAL A 258 -16.83 10.42 16.97
CA VAL A 258 -16.46 10.89 15.63
C VAL A 258 -17.71 11.00 14.76
N GLU A 259 -17.93 12.17 14.17
CA GLU A 259 -18.90 12.36 13.10
C GLU A 259 -18.23 12.03 11.75
N ILE A 260 -18.86 11.17 10.95
CA ILE A 260 -18.40 10.83 9.60
C ILE A 260 -19.45 11.31 8.62
N ARG A 261 -19.04 12.20 7.72
CA ARG A 261 -19.88 12.75 6.65
C ARG A 261 -19.35 12.24 5.31
N THR A 262 -20.11 11.38 4.68
CA THR A 262 -19.89 10.92 3.30
C THR A 262 -20.53 11.91 2.31
N ASP A 263 -20.22 11.78 1.02
CA ASP A 263 -20.64 12.69 -0.04
C ASP A 263 -20.30 14.16 0.28
N ALA A 264 -19.19 14.35 1.04
CA ALA A 264 -18.75 15.64 1.58
C ALA A 264 -17.35 16.00 1.02
N SER A 265 -17.29 16.24 -0.28
CA SER A 265 -16.05 16.61 -0.98
C SER A 265 -15.56 17.99 -0.53
N VAL A 266 -14.33 18.08 -0.04
CA VAL A 266 -13.68 19.35 0.33
C VAL A 266 -13.11 19.99 -0.90
N ALA A 267 -13.55 21.24 -1.17
CA ALA A 267 -13.06 22.07 -2.26
C ALA A 267 -11.82 22.90 -1.85
N ARG A 268 -11.78 23.37 -0.59
CA ARG A 268 -10.70 24.25 -0.12
C ARG A 268 -10.50 24.15 1.39
N ILE A 269 -9.24 24.28 1.82
CA ILE A 269 -8.83 24.55 3.20
C ILE A 269 -8.83 26.05 3.41
N ASN A 270 -9.57 26.55 4.40
CA ASN A 270 -9.70 27.98 4.65
C ASN A 270 -8.60 28.47 5.58
N VAL A 271 -7.97 29.59 5.21
CA VAL A 271 -6.88 30.23 5.97
C VAL A 271 -7.27 31.68 6.26
N GLU A 272 -7.20 32.08 7.52
CA GLU A 272 -7.35 33.46 7.96
C GLU A 272 -6.14 33.87 8.80
N SER A 273 -5.59 35.05 8.53
CA SER A 273 -4.40 35.57 9.25
C SER A 273 -3.24 34.56 9.33
N GLY A 274 -3.02 33.79 8.27
CA GLY A 274 -1.95 32.80 8.17
C GLY A 274 -2.17 31.50 8.94
N ARG A 275 -3.38 31.24 9.44
CA ARG A 275 -3.75 30.04 10.19
C ARG A 275 -5.00 29.38 9.60
N VAL A 276 -5.06 28.07 9.65
CA VAL A 276 -6.26 27.33 9.26
C VAL A 276 -7.44 27.67 10.18
N CYS A 277 -8.62 27.89 9.57
CA CYS A 277 -9.88 28.19 10.29
C CYS A 277 -11.02 27.23 9.91
N GLY A 278 -10.80 26.25 9.06
CA GLY A 278 -11.79 25.25 8.65
C GLY A 278 -11.65 24.86 7.18
N VAL A 279 -12.75 24.39 6.59
CA VAL A 279 -12.82 23.97 5.18
C VAL A 279 -14.08 24.49 4.50
N THR A 280 -14.06 24.54 3.18
CA THR A 280 -15.25 24.77 2.34
C THR A 280 -15.48 23.51 1.49
N LEU A 281 -16.69 22.97 1.50
CA LEU A 281 -17.09 21.85 0.66
C LEU A 281 -17.38 22.29 -0.79
N GLU A 282 -17.40 21.35 -1.72
CA GLU A 282 -17.85 21.61 -3.12
C GLU A 282 -19.30 22.10 -3.19
N SER A 283 -20.14 21.75 -2.20
CA SER A 283 -21.51 22.28 -2.05
C SER A 283 -21.57 23.76 -1.67
N GLY A 284 -20.43 24.38 -1.30
CA GLY A 284 -20.35 25.74 -0.77
C GLY A 284 -20.52 25.83 0.76
N GLU A 285 -20.82 24.74 1.46
CA GLU A 285 -20.89 24.71 2.91
C GLU A 285 -19.54 25.01 3.53
N VAL A 286 -19.49 25.92 4.51
CA VAL A 286 -18.28 26.24 5.26
C VAL A 286 -18.36 25.58 6.63
N ILE A 287 -17.36 24.79 6.98
CA ILE A 287 -17.24 24.12 8.26
C ILE A 287 -16.01 24.66 8.99
N GLN A 288 -16.25 25.24 10.16
CA GLN A 288 -15.19 25.86 10.97
C GLN A 288 -14.53 24.84 11.91
N ALA A 289 -13.20 24.87 11.99
CA ALA A 289 -12.39 24.11 12.93
C ALA A 289 -11.06 24.83 13.21
N GLN A 290 -10.47 24.58 14.36
CA GLN A 290 -9.16 25.13 14.72
C GLN A 290 -8.01 24.32 14.11
N THR A 291 -8.26 23.05 13.83
CA THR A 291 -7.31 22.09 13.27
C THR A 291 -7.91 21.36 12.06
N VAL A 292 -7.10 21.19 11.02
CA VAL A 292 -7.42 20.35 9.86
C VAL A 292 -6.29 19.34 9.67
N ALA A 293 -6.62 18.05 9.59
CA ALA A 293 -5.68 17.01 9.25
C ALA A 293 -6.05 16.40 7.87
N ALA A 294 -5.13 16.47 6.94
CA ALA A 294 -5.33 16.01 5.57
C ALA A 294 -4.81 14.58 5.39
N ASN A 295 -5.74 13.67 5.05
CA ASN A 295 -5.44 12.31 4.61
C ASN A 295 -5.33 12.21 3.08
N THR A 296 -5.38 13.32 2.38
CA THR A 296 -5.10 13.43 0.95
C THR A 296 -3.58 13.44 0.72
N ASP A 297 -3.17 13.14 -0.51
CA ASP A 297 -1.75 13.20 -0.88
C ASP A 297 -1.19 14.63 -0.80
N PRO A 298 0.16 14.78 -0.72
CA PRO A 298 0.78 16.10 -0.54
C PRO A 298 0.46 17.11 -1.64
N LYS A 299 0.47 16.70 -2.92
CA LYS A 299 0.17 17.63 -4.02
C LYS A 299 -1.27 18.12 -3.96
N ARG A 300 -2.22 17.21 -3.71
CA ARG A 300 -3.63 17.57 -3.54
C ARG A 300 -3.81 18.48 -2.32
N THR A 301 -3.20 18.14 -1.19
CA THR A 301 -3.31 18.92 0.05
C THR A 301 -2.79 20.35 -0.15
N PHE A 302 -1.55 20.49 -0.60
CA PHE A 302 -0.86 21.78 -0.61
C PHE A 302 -1.16 22.62 -1.84
N LEU A 303 -1.21 22.00 -3.02
CA LEU A 303 -1.33 22.74 -4.30
C LEU A 303 -2.76 22.90 -4.79
N LYS A 304 -3.68 21.98 -4.38
CA LYS A 304 -5.09 22.06 -4.79
C LYS A 304 -6.01 22.57 -3.70
N LEU A 305 -5.95 21.98 -2.48
CA LEU A 305 -6.91 22.31 -1.42
C LEU A 305 -6.52 23.55 -0.62
N LEU A 306 -5.22 23.72 -0.34
CA LEU A 306 -4.71 24.89 0.40
C LEU A 306 -4.47 26.08 -0.51
N GLY A 307 -3.79 25.87 -1.64
CA GLY A 307 -3.30 26.91 -2.55
C GLY A 307 -1.84 27.31 -2.26
N ALA A 308 -1.05 27.46 -3.32
CA ALA A 308 0.37 27.80 -3.23
C ALA A 308 0.63 29.18 -2.62
N GLU A 309 -0.34 30.09 -2.69
CA GLU A 309 -0.29 31.44 -2.11
C GLU A 309 -0.16 31.49 -0.59
N HIS A 310 -0.48 30.39 0.10
CA HIS A 310 -0.35 30.24 1.56
C HIS A 310 0.97 29.61 2.00
N LEU A 311 1.85 29.29 1.05
CA LEU A 311 3.07 28.53 1.28
C LEU A 311 4.33 29.31 0.86
N PRO A 312 5.49 29.04 1.46
CA PRO A 312 6.76 29.50 0.91
C PRO A 312 6.95 28.97 -0.52
N GLU A 313 7.47 29.81 -1.43
CA GLU A 313 7.67 29.45 -2.83
C GLU A 313 8.56 28.21 -3.00
N SER A 314 9.64 28.11 -2.22
CA SER A 314 10.53 26.93 -2.22
C SER A 314 9.78 25.66 -1.86
N PHE A 315 8.96 25.69 -0.79
CA PHE A 315 8.15 24.57 -0.35
C PHE A 315 7.16 24.12 -1.44
N SER A 316 6.46 25.07 -2.06
CA SER A 316 5.49 24.76 -3.14
C SER A 316 6.17 24.12 -4.35
N LYS A 317 7.38 24.60 -4.71
CA LYS A 317 8.19 24.04 -5.79
C LYS A 317 8.61 22.59 -5.47
N ASP A 318 9.08 22.34 -4.26
CA ASP A 318 9.54 21.02 -3.83
C ASP A 318 8.38 20.01 -3.76
N ILE A 319 7.20 20.44 -3.25
CA ILE A 319 5.97 19.60 -3.32
C ILE A 319 5.56 19.35 -4.77
N GLY A 320 5.70 20.32 -5.66
CA GLY A 320 5.46 20.13 -7.10
C GLY A 320 6.35 19.05 -7.72
N ALA A 321 7.61 18.98 -7.28
CA ALA A 321 8.61 18.01 -7.72
C ALA A 321 8.51 16.64 -7.01
N PHE A 322 7.73 16.52 -5.93
CA PHE A 322 7.53 15.26 -5.21
C PHE A 322 6.99 14.18 -6.14
N ARG A 323 7.69 13.05 -6.25
CA ARG A 323 7.35 11.99 -7.20
C ARG A 323 6.18 11.16 -6.69
N GLN A 324 5.07 11.18 -7.44
CA GLN A 324 3.82 10.47 -7.16
C GLN A 324 3.39 9.69 -8.39
N GLU A 325 3.77 8.42 -8.44
CA GLU A 325 3.38 7.46 -9.46
C GLU A 325 3.75 6.05 -8.97
N SER A 326 2.80 5.12 -8.99
CA SER A 326 3.03 3.71 -8.64
C SER A 326 2.88 2.76 -9.82
N ALA A 327 2.44 3.25 -10.98
CA ALA A 327 2.26 2.48 -12.22
C ALA A 327 1.53 1.15 -12.01
N SER A 328 0.40 1.18 -11.29
CA SER A 328 -0.37 0.00 -10.92
C SER A 328 -1.78 0.03 -11.47
N LEU A 329 -2.24 -1.09 -12.04
CA LEU A 329 -3.60 -1.32 -12.49
C LEU A 329 -4.21 -2.47 -11.68
N ARG A 330 -5.46 -2.31 -11.27
CA ARG A 330 -6.17 -3.32 -10.52
C ARG A 330 -7.30 -3.92 -11.34
N MET A 331 -7.41 -5.27 -11.34
CA MET A 331 -8.49 -5.96 -12.01
C MET A 331 -9.12 -7.00 -11.08
N ASN A 332 -10.45 -6.98 -10.96
CA ASN A 332 -11.21 -7.99 -10.24
C ASN A 332 -12.03 -8.79 -11.24
N LEU A 333 -11.97 -10.11 -11.18
CA LEU A 333 -12.65 -11.05 -12.05
C LEU A 333 -13.74 -11.79 -11.27
N ALA A 334 -14.96 -11.80 -11.79
CA ALA A 334 -16.05 -12.64 -11.33
C ALA A 334 -16.03 -13.94 -12.12
N LEU A 335 -15.88 -15.09 -11.45
CA LEU A 335 -15.72 -16.40 -12.07
C LEU A 335 -16.88 -17.31 -11.68
N SER A 336 -17.41 -18.08 -12.65
CA SER A 336 -18.50 -19.06 -12.41
C SER A 336 -18.01 -20.38 -11.84
N GLU A 337 -16.72 -20.63 -11.87
CA GLU A 337 -16.07 -21.85 -11.39
C GLU A 337 -14.71 -21.52 -10.79
N LEU A 338 -14.12 -22.48 -10.05
CA LEU A 338 -12.74 -22.39 -9.57
C LEU A 338 -11.79 -22.47 -10.79
N PRO A 339 -10.85 -21.53 -10.96
CA PRO A 339 -9.92 -21.57 -12.08
C PRO A 339 -8.94 -22.75 -11.94
N ASP A 340 -8.70 -23.49 -13.00
CA ASP A 340 -7.74 -24.60 -13.03
C ASP A 340 -6.44 -24.17 -13.73
N PHE A 341 -5.31 -24.29 -13.01
CA PHE A 341 -4.01 -23.90 -13.52
C PHE A 341 -3.37 -25.05 -14.30
N SER A 342 -3.07 -24.85 -15.58
CA SER A 342 -2.49 -25.86 -16.46
C SER A 342 -1.21 -26.51 -15.93
N ALA A 343 -0.36 -25.72 -15.24
CA ALA A 343 0.88 -26.20 -14.62
C ALA A 343 0.67 -27.05 -13.37
N ILE A 344 -0.49 -26.93 -12.69
CA ILE A 344 -0.79 -27.61 -11.41
C ILE A 344 -2.24 -28.15 -11.46
N PRO A 345 -2.53 -29.11 -12.31
CA PRO A 345 -3.87 -29.69 -12.39
C PRO A 345 -4.27 -30.32 -11.06
N SER A 346 -5.38 -29.87 -10.47
CA SER A 346 -5.77 -30.32 -9.13
C SER A 346 -7.09 -31.09 -9.09
N GLY A 347 -7.94 -30.92 -10.10
CA GLY A 347 -9.28 -31.48 -10.14
C GLY A 347 -10.20 -30.97 -9.01
N GLY A 348 -9.83 -29.86 -8.36
CA GLY A 348 -10.57 -29.23 -7.27
C GLY A 348 -9.71 -28.24 -6.48
N LEU A 349 -10.21 -27.84 -5.31
CA LEU A 349 -9.52 -26.84 -4.46
C LEU A 349 -8.19 -27.37 -3.92
N GLY A 350 -7.07 -26.77 -4.36
CA GLY A 350 -5.72 -27.08 -3.91
C GLY A 350 -5.05 -25.91 -3.18
N SER A 351 -3.83 -26.14 -2.63
CA SER A 351 -3.03 -25.13 -1.92
C SER A 351 -2.71 -23.92 -2.78
N HIS A 352 -2.50 -24.10 -4.08
CA HIS A 352 -2.22 -23.03 -5.03
C HIS A 352 -3.39 -22.05 -5.22
N HIS A 353 -4.64 -22.48 -5.03
CA HIS A 353 -5.81 -21.58 -5.07
C HIS A 353 -5.90 -20.67 -3.84
N LYS A 354 -5.28 -21.07 -2.72
CA LYS A 354 -5.22 -20.31 -1.47
C LYS A 354 -3.90 -19.55 -1.31
N ALA A 355 -3.14 -19.43 -2.39
CA ALA A 355 -1.83 -18.81 -2.40
C ALA A 355 -1.90 -17.33 -2.78
N SER A 356 -0.87 -16.58 -2.38
CA SER A 356 -0.44 -15.40 -3.12
C SER A 356 0.22 -15.88 -4.41
N ILE A 357 -0.32 -15.48 -5.55
CA ILE A 357 0.08 -15.97 -6.88
C ILE A 357 0.84 -14.87 -7.59
N THR A 358 2.03 -15.17 -8.12
CA THR A 358 2.82 -14.23 -8.92
C THR A 358 3.08 -14.82 -10.31
N LEU A 359 2.70 -14.07 -11.34
CA LEU A 359 2.99 -14.40 -12.74
C LEU A 359 4.14 -13.50 -13.21
N ILE A 360 5.30 -14.10 -13.46
CA ILE A 360 6.53 -13.39 -13.83
C ILE A 360 7.46 -14.29 -14.63
N GLU A 361 7.97 -13.79 -15.76
CA GLU A 361 8.82 -14.59 -16.67
C GLU A 361 10.26 -14.74 -16.15
N SER A 362 10.85 -13.66 -15.64
CA SER A 362 12.22 -13.60 -15.13
C SER A 362 12.46 -12.36 -14.28
N ALA A 363 13.57 -12.28 -13.56
CA ALA A 363 14.00 -11.06 -12.91
C ALA A 363 14.25 -9.92 -13.93
N GLY A 364 14.78 -10.22 -15.12
CA GLY A 364 14.98 -9.26 -16.19
C GLY A 364 13.69 -8.64 -16.72
N HIS A 365 12.58 -9.39 -16.68
CA HIS A 365 11.25 -8.92 -17.09
C HIS A 365 10.82 -7.66 -16.29
N LEU A 366 11.22 -7.53 -15.01
CA LEU A 366 10.96 -6.33 -14.21
C LEU A 366 11.63 -5.07 -14.77
N ASN A 367 12.87 -5.20 -15.25
CA ASN A 367 13.59 -4.09 -15.86
C ASN A 367 12.96 -3.69 -17.21
N GLU A 368 12.60 -4.67 -18.03
CA GLU A 368 11.94 -4.46 -19.32
C GLU A 368 10.58 -3.78 -19.13
N ALA A 369 9.76 -4.28 -18.22
CA ALA A 369 8.46 -3.71 -17.88
C ALA A 369 8.58 -2.26 -17.35
N PHE A 370 9.59 -1.99 -16.51
CA PHE A 370 9.88 -0.63 -16.05
C PHE A 370 10.21 0.31 -17.21
N HIS A 371 11.11 -0.09 -18.11
CA HIS A 371 11.51 0.76 -19.24
C HIS A 371 10.36 1.00 -20.21
N SER A 372 9.51 -0.01 -20.46
CA SER A 372 8.28 0.15 -21.21
C SER A 372 7.36 1.19 -20.59
N ALA A 373 7.05 1.04 -19.30
CA ALA A 373 6.19 1.97 -18.57
C ALA A 373 6.77 3.40 -18.50
N ARG A 374 8.09 3.54 -18.35
CA ARG A 374 8.76 4.86 -18.40
C ARG A 374 8.64 5.56 -19.75
N SER A 375 8.47 4.81 -20.84
CA SER A 375 8.17 5.37 -22.16
C SER A 375 6.66 5.55 -22.43
N GLY A 376 5.82 5.34 -21.43
CA GLY A 376 4.36 5.51 -21.55
C GLY A 376 3.64 4.32 -22.18
N VAL A 377 4.28 3.14 -22.22
CA VAL A 377 3.69 1.91 -22.76
C VAL A 377 3.43 0.92 -21.63
N PRO A 378 2.17 0.46 -21.43
CA PRO A 378 1.87 -0.58 -20.47
C PRO A 378 2.74 -1.83 -20.67
N ALA A 379 3.19 -2.45 -19.56
CA ALA A 379 4.00 -3.66 -19.64
C ALA A 379 3.26 -4.80 -20.35
N SER A 380 3.92 -5.43 -21.33
CA SER A 380 3.40 -6.58 -22.06
C SER A 380 4.53 -7.58 -22.34
N PRO A 381 4.48 -8.80 -21.77
CA PRO A 381 3.44 -9.28 -20.85
C PRO A 381 3.43 -8.50 -19.53
N PRO A 382 2.26 -8.43 -18.84
CA PRO A 382 2.19 -7.78 -17.54
C PRO A 382 2.84 -8.63 -16.44
N ILE A 383 3.37 -7.98 -15.40
CA ILE A 383 3.73 -8.67 -14.16
C ILE A 383 2.52 -8.62 -13.24
N ILE A 384 2.05 -9.77 -12.79
CA ILE A 384 0.78 -9.88 -12.07
C ILE A 384 0.98 -10.51 -10.70
N GLU A 385 0.47 -9.85 -9.65
CA GLU A 385 0.16 -10.49 -8.38
C GLU A 385 -1.34 -10.79 -8.32
N ALA A 386 -1.69 -12.03 -8.00
CA ALA A 386 -3.06 -12.47 -7.95
C ALA A 386 -3.40 -13.20 -6.66
N ILE A 387 -4.67 -13.16 -6.28
CA ILE A 387 -5.26 -13.97 -5.21
C ILE A 387 -6.66 -14.41 -5.63
N ILE A 388 -7.14 -15.50 -5.03
CA ILE A 388 -8.53 -15.97 -5.19
C ILE A 388 -9.19 -15.93 -3.80
N PRO A 389 -9.57 -14.73 -3.30
CA PRO A 389 -9.93 -14.53 -1.91
C PRO A 389 -11.17 -15.34 -1.49
N SER A 390 -12.08 -15.62 -2.41
CA SER A 390 -13.28 -16.43 -2.17
C SER A 390 -12.99 -17.91 -1.84
N THR A 391 -11.77 -18.39 -2.06
CA THR A 391 -11.35 -19.74 -1.62
C THR A 391 -11.10 -19.81 -0.11
N ILE A 392 -10.94 -18.64 0.51
CA ILE A 392 -10.68 -18.47 1.95
C ILE A 392 -11.89 -17.83 2.63
N ASP A 393 -12.49 -16.82 1.99
CA ASP A 393 -13.69 -16.12 2.44
C ASP A 393 -14.82 -16.28 1.41
N PRO A 394 -15.62 -17.35 1.50
CA PRO A 394 -16.68 -17.62 0.54
C PRO A 394 -17.82 -16.59 0.59
N ASP A 395 -17.94 -15.81 1.66
CA ASP A 395 -18.98 -14.77 1.81
C ASP A 395 -18.80 -13.60 0.83
N LEU A 396 -17.68 -13.55 0.09
CA LEU A 396 -17.45 -12.57 -0.97
C LEU A 396 -18.29 -12.82 -2.23
N VAL A 397 -18.93 -14.00 -2.36
CA VAL A 397 -19.73 -14.38 -3.52
C VAL A 397 -21.07 -14.94 -3.07
N ASP A 398 -22.17 -14.45 -3.65
CA ASP A 398 -23.51 -14.87 -3.28
C ASP A 398 -23.91 -16.24 -3.87
N LYS A 399 -23.19 -16.73 -4.90
CA LYS A 399 -23.49 -17.97 -5.61
C LYS A 399 -22.51 -19.08 -5.23
N PRO A 400 -22.99 -20.24 -4.73
CA PRO A 400 -22.14 -21.38 -4.42
C PRO A 400 -21.33 -21.86 -5.62
N GLY A 401 -20.04 -22.16 -5.43
CA GLY A 401 -19.12 -22.62 -6.46
C GLY A 401 -18.58 -21.55 -7.39
N HIS A 402 -19.05 -20.30 -7.25
CA HIS A 402 -18.48 -19.16 -7.94
C HIS A 402 -17.32 -18.55 -7.15
N HIS A 403 -16.43 -17.85 -7.84
CA HIS A 403 -15.21 -17.31 -7.25
C HIS A 403 -14.92 -15.87 -7.67
N VAL A 404 -14.07 -15.21 -6.89
CA VAL A 404 -13.46 -13.93 -7.23
C VAL A 404 -11.97 -14.16 -7.37
N MET A 405 -11.38 -13.68 -8.47
CA MET A 405 -9.93 -13.57 -8.64
C MET A 405 -9.55 -12.12 -8.77
N SER A 406 -8.49 -11.73 -8.11
CA SER A 406 -8.04 -10.36 -8.01
C SER A 406 -6.62 -10.24 -8.54
N LEU A 407 -6.41 -9.33 -9.49
CA LEU A 407 -5.15 -9.12 -10.19
C LEU A 407 -4.61 -7.73 -9.88
N LEU A 408 -3.36 -7.63 -9.44
CA LEU A 408 -2.58 -6.39 -9.42
C LEU A 408 -1.55 -6.45 -10.53
N CYS A 409 -1.78 -5.68 -11.59
CA CYS A 409 -0.86 -5.58 -12.72
C CYS A 409 0.09 -4.40 -12.51
N LYS A 410 1.38 -4.64 -12.65
CA LYS A 410 2.44 -3.67 -12.38
C LYS A 410 3.03 -3.10 -13.66
N TYR A 411 3.67 -1.93 -13.54
CA TYR A 411 4.24 -1.18 -14.65
C TYR A 411 3.19 -0.78 -15.70
N MET A 412 2.06 -0.29 -15.20
CA MET A 412 1.00 0.34 -15.97
C MET A 412 1.11 1.86 -15.75
N PRO A 413 1.72 2.64 -16.68
CA PRO A 413 2.04 4.05 -16.46
C PRO A 413 0.78 4.91 -16.33
N TYR A 414 0.87 6.02 -15.60
CA TYR A 414 -0.23 6.98 -15.51
C TYR A 414 -0.41 7.74 -16.84
N GLU A 415 0.69 8.25 -17.39
CA GLU A 415 0.71 8.91 -18.69
C GLU A 415 1.07 7.92 -19.79
N LEU A 416 0.22 7.84 -20.83
CA LEU A 416 0.47 6.99 -21.99
C LEU A 416 1.21 7.75 -23.08
N SER A 417 2.04 7.04 -23.86
CA SER A 417 2.77 7.59 -25.00
C SER A 417 1.84 8.07 -26.13
N GLU A 418 2.38 8.85 -27.06
CA GLU A 418 1.70 9.28 -28.28
C GLU A 418 0.39 10.03 -28.10
N GLY A 419 0.14 10.57 -26.89
CA GLY A 419 -1.10 11.28 -26.56
C GLY A 419 -2.33 10.39 -26.37
N HIS A 420 -2.15 9.07 -26.28
CA HIS A 420 -3.23 8.15 -25.95
C HIS A 420 -3.78 8.40 -24.54
N SER A 421 -5.06 8.11 -24.36
CA SER A 421 -5.73 8.15 -23.07
C SER A 421 -6.06 6.75 -22.54
N TRP A 422 -6.14 6.61 -21.21
CA TRP A 422 -6.61 5.37 -20.61
C TRP A 422 -8.07 5.06 -20.97
N ASP A 423 -8.88 6.07 -21.25
CA ASP A 423 -10.28 5.86 -21.66
C ASP A 423 -10.37 5.13 -23.01
N GLU A 424 -9.39 5.34 -23.90
CA GLU A 424 -9.29 4.67 -25.21
C GLU A 424 -8.56 3.33 -25.13
N GLN A 425 -7.45 3.27 -24.38
CA GLN A 425 -6.57 2.09 -24.35
C GLN A 425 -7.04 1.00 -23.37
N LYS A 426 -7.85 1.33 -22.39
CA LYS A 426 -8.32 0.41 -21.35
C LYS A 426 -8.89 -0.91 -21.88
N PRO A 427 -9.75 -0.94 -22.92
CA PRO A 427 -10.28 -2.21 -23.44
C PRO A 427 -9.18 -3.13 -24.01
N GLU A 428 -8.21 -2.56 -24.71
CA GLU A 428 -7.10 -3.31 -25.29
C GLU A 428 -6.16 -3.87 -24.20
N VAL A 429 -5.81 -3.06 -23.21
CA VAL A 429 -4.98 -3.50 -22.07
C VAL A 429 -5.68 -4.60 -21.27
N ILE A 430 -7.01 -4.50 -21.05
CA ILE A 430 -7.79 -5.57 -20.42
C ILE A 430 -7.70 -6.86 -21.24
N ALA A 431 -7.85 -6.80 -22.57
CA ALA A 431 -7.75 -7.96 -23.42
C ALA A 431 -6.35 -8.61 -23.32
N GLN A 432 -5.27 -7.83 -23.37
CA GLN A 432 -3.89 -8.30 -23.23
C GLN A 432 -3.65 -8.97 -21.86
N ILE A 433 -4.18 -8.40 -20.77
CA ILE A 433 -4.08 -9.01 -19.43
C ILE A 433 -4.80 -10.35 -19.40
N LEU A 434 -6.02 -10.41 -19.93
CA LEU A 434 -6.82 -11.65 -19.96
C LEU A 434 -6.16 -12.72 -20.84
N ASP A 435 -5.60 -12.36 -22.00
CA ASP A 435 -4.88 -13.29 -22.88
C ASP A 435 -3.64 -13.86 -22.18
N TYR A 436 -2.89 -13.03 -21.45
CA TYR A 436 -1.75 -13.50 -20.68
C TYR A 436 -2.15 -14.46 -19.55
N VAL A 437 -3.18 -14.13 -18.78
CA VAL A 437 -3.68 -15.00 -17.69
C VAL A 437 -4.27 -16.29 -18.24
N GLU A 438 -4.92 -16.25 -19.41
CA GLU A 438 -5.46 -17.46 -20.09
C GLU A 438 -4.35 -18.45 -20.46
N GLY A 439 -3.11 -17.99 -20.69
CA GLY A 439 -1.96 -18.88 -20.85
C GLY A 439 -1.69 -19.78 -19.64
N PHE A 440 -2.09 -19.37 -18.44
CA PHE A 440 -1.98 -20.15 -17.19
C PHE A 440 -3.28 -20.85 -16.80
N ILE A 441 -4.42 -20.29 -17.18
CA ILE A 441 -5.78 -20.77 -16.88
C ILE A 441 -6.54 -20.91 -18.21
N PRO A 442 -6.40 -22.02 -18.94
CA PRO A 442 -6.91 -22.15 -20.31
C PRO A 442 -8.41 -21.88 -20.48
N ASP A 443 -9.20 -22.13 -19.44
CA ASP A 443 -10.65 -21.93 -19.45
C ASP A 443 -11.09 -20.54 -18.92
N LEU A 444 -10.17 -19.62 -18.72
CA LEU A 444 -10.44 -18.33 -18.07
C LEU A 444 -11.63 -17.60 -18.72
N ARG A 445 -11.62 -17.46 -20.05
CA ARG A 445 -12.69 -16.73 -20.75
C ARG A 445 -14.04 -17.46 -20.70
N ARG A 446 -14.05 -18.78 -20.60
CA ARG A 446 -15.27 -19.58 -20.44
C ARG A 446 -15.91 -19.36 -19.06
N ILE A 447 -15.10 -19.27 -18.00
CA ILE A 447 -15.58 -19.12 -16.63
C ILE A 447 -15.75 -17.65 -16.20
N LEU A 448 -15.27 -16.69 -16.98
CA LEU A 448 -15.37 -15.26 -16.69
C LEU A 448 -16.80 -14.76 -16.89
N VAL A 449 -17.45 -14.35 -15.81
CA VAL A 449 -18.81 -13.79 -15.79
C VAL A 449 -18.81 -12.28 -15.98
N GLY A 450 -17.81 -11.61 -15.40
CA GLY A 450 -17.64 -10.17 -15.48
C GLY A 450 -16.35 -9.72 -14.82
N HIS A 451 -16.01 -8.45 -14.98
CA HIS A 451 -14.80 -7.87 -14.40
C HIS A 451 -14.96 -6.39 -14.09
N GLN A 452 -14.11 -5.91 -13.21
CA GLN A 452 -13.85 -4.48 -12.96
C GLN A 452 -12.37 -4.22 -13.19
N CYS A 453 -12.05 -3.12 -13.85
CA CYS A 453 -10.68 -2.67 -14.02
C CYS A 453 -10.53 -1.22 -13.56
N MET A 454 -9.52 -0.98 -12.71
CA MET A 454 -9.12 0.34 -12.22
C MET A 454 -7.73 0.67 -12.77
N THR A 455 -7.68 1.52 -13.77
CA THR A 455 -6.45 2.07 -14.35
C THR A 455 -5.81 3.08 -13.40
N PRO A 456 -4.54 3.51 -13.59
CA PRO A 456 -3.96 4.60 -12.82
C PRO A 456 -4.80 5.89 -12.89
N LEU A 457 -5.42 6.19 -14.03
CA LEU A 457 -6.32 7.33 -14.19
C LEU A 457 -7.62 7.16 -13.40
N ASP A 458 -8.19 5.95 -13.36
CA ASP A 458 -9.36 5.64 -12.53
C ASP A 458 -9.05 5.80 -11.04
N LEU A 459 -7.84 5.42 -10.60
CA LEU A 459 -7.41 5.61 -9.21
C LEU A 459 -7.40 7.09 -8.82
N GLU A 460 -6.97 7.97 -9.71
CA GLU A 460 -7.06 9.42 -9.45
C GLU A 460 -8.51 9.90 -9.45
N ARG A 461 -9.30 9.52 -10.45
CA ARG A 461 -10.69 9.98 -10.60
C ARG A 461 -11.59 9.49 -9.46
N VAL A 462 -11.50 8.19 -9.14
CA VAL A 462 -12.41 7.54 -8.19
C VAL A 462 -11.91 7.69 -6.76
N LEU A 463 -10.63 7.42 -6.48
CA LEU A 463 -10.07 7.42 -5.14
C LEU A 463 -9.33 8.71 -4.76
N GLY A 464 -9.09 9.62 -5.74
CA GLY A 464 -8.39 10.88 -5.51
C GLY A 464 -6.89 10.75 -5.33
N LEU A 465 -6.30 9.67 -5.83
CA LEU A 465 -4.87 9.40 -5.73
C LEU A 465 -4.13 10.09 -6.87
N THR A 466 -3.49 11.21 -6.62
CA THR A 466 -2.77 11.99 -7.64
C THR A 466 -1.75 11.11 -8.37
N GLY A 467 -1.77 11.12 -9.72
CA GLY A 467 -0.92 10.29 -10.56
C GLY A 467 -1.18 8.78 -10.43
N GLY A 468 -2.34 8.36 -9.90
CA GLY A 468 -2.65 6.97 -9.61
C GLY A 468 -1.75 6.35 -8.54
N ASP A 469 -1.09 7.16 -7.70
CA ASP A 469 -0.12 6.68 -6.73
C ASP A 469 -0.78 6.14 -5.45
N ILE A 470 -0.68 4.83 -5.27
CA ILE A 470 -1.27 4.10 -4.13
C ILE A 470 -0.56 4.35 -2.79
N CYS A 471 0.64 4.92 -2.83
CA CYS A 471 1.47 5.21 -1.65
C CYS A 471 1.51 6.69 -1.29
N HIS A 472 0.84 7.57 -2.05
CA HIS A 472 0.91 9.02 -1.92
C HIS A 472 2.35 9.57 -2.04
N GLY A 473 3.15 8.96 -2.90
CA GLY A 473 4.56 9.25 -3.16
C GLY A 473 5.42 8.00 -3.14
N ARG A 474 6.41 7.95 -4.03
CA ARG A 474 7.30 6.79 -4.17
C ARG A 474 8.03 6.49 -2.86
N LEU A 475 8.29 5.22 -2.60
CA LEU A 475 9.05 4.76 -1.43
C LEU A 475 10.55 4.66 -1.77
N GLU A 476 11.13 5.77 -2.17
CA GLU A 476 12.55 5.91 -2.49
C GLU A 476 13.29 6.61 -1.33
N PRO A 477 14.58 6.31 -1.09
CA PRO A 477 15.31 6.81 0.07
C PRO A 477 15.28 8.33 0.25
N ASP A 478 15.26 9.09 -0.85
CA ASP A 478 15.19 10.55 -0.87
C ASP A 478 13.76 11.11 -0.69
N GLN A 479 12.77 10.24 -0.56
CA GLN A 479 11.36 10.57 -0.25
C GLN A 479 10.83 9.84 0.98
N LEU A 480 11.70 9.40 1.89
CA LEU A 480 11.33 8.71 3.11
C LEU A 480 11.83 9.46 4.36
N PHE A 481 11.37 9.05 5.52
CA PHE A 481 11.71 9.66 6.81
C PHE A 481 11.52 11.18 6.81
N ASN A 482 12.58 11.95 7.05
CA ASN A 482 12.56 13.41 7.11
C ASN A 482 12.34 14.11 5.76
N MET A 483 12.43 13.36 4.67
CA MET A 483 12.18 13.89 3.32
C MET A 483 10.73 13.64 2.86
N ARG A 484 9.87 13.09 3.74
CA ARG A 484 8.51 12.73 3.34
C ARG A 484 7.45 13.60 4.00
N PRO A 485 6.71 14.43 3.26
CA PRO A 485 6.93 14.78 1.84
C PRO A 485 7.99 15.89 1.66
N HIS A 486 8.34 16.59 2.73
CA HIS A 486 9.30 17.69 2.81
C HIS A 486 9.81 17.83 4.25
N PRO A 487 11.07 18.25 4.49
CA PRO A 487 11.61 18.41 5.86
C PRO A 487 10.73 19.27 6.79
N ASP A 488 10.12 20.34 6.27
CA ASP A 488 9.24 21.23 7.04
C ASP A 488 7.84 20.64 7.32
N ALA A 489 7.51 19.47 6.77
CA ALA A 489 6.26 18.77 7.00
C ALA A 489 6.44 17.30 7.42
N ALA A 490 7.68 16.85 7.61
CA ALA A 490 8.00 15.46 7.93
C ALA A 490 7.48 15.01 9.30
N GLN A 491 7.27 15.95 10.22
CA GLN A 491 6.70 15.68 11.54
C GLN A 491 5.19 15.98 11.61
N TYR A 492 4.48 15.75 10.52
CA TYR A 492 3.02 15.89 10.36
C TYR A 492 2.49 17.32 10.39
N ALA A 493 3.03 18.21 11.24
CA ALA A 493 2.72 19.64 11.22
C ALA A 493 3.29 20.27 9.93
N THR A 494 2.57 21.24 9.37
CA THR A 494 2.93 21.91 8.12
C THR A 494 3.41 23.36 8.36
N PRO A 495 3.95 24.05 7.35
CA PRO A 495 4.26 25.48 7.46
C PRO A 495 3.05 26.36 7.77
N VAL A 496 1.81 25.89 7.56
CA VAL A 496 0.59 26.63 7.90
C VAL A 496 0.05 26.16 9.23
N PRO A 497 0.08 26.99 10.28
CA PRO A 497 -0.42 26.63 11.61
C PRO A 497 -1.84 26.11 11.59
N GLY A 498 -2.08 24.99 12.29
CA GLY A 498 -3.36 24.30 12.34
C GLY A 498 -3.61 23.31 11.22
N LEU A 499 -2.73 23.21 10.22
CA LEU A 499 -2.78 22.18 9.19
C LEU A 499 -1.77 21.07 9.46
N TYR A 500 -2.26 19.82 9.39
CA TYR A 500 -1.45 18.62 9.58
C TYR A 500 -1.65 17.63 8.44
N LEU A 501 -0.64 16.81 8.18
CA LEU A 501 -0.74 15.65 7.30
C LEU A 501 -0.97 14.39 8.14
N CYS A 502 -1.93 13.55 7.75
CA CYS A 502 -2.17 12.28 8.41
C CYS A 502 -2.24 11.09 7.43
N GLY A 503 -2.06 11.35 6.14
CA GLY A 503 -2.11 10.34 5.08
C GLY A 503 -0.77 9.67 4.79
N SER A 504 -0.78 8.74 3.84
CA SER A 504 0.40 7.98 3.39
C SER A 504 1.50 8.84 2.76
N GLY A 505 1.21 10.11 2.43
CA GLY A 505 2.19 11.11 2.03
C GLY A 505 3.12 11.56 3.16
N ALA A 506 2.84 11.24 4.43
CA ALA A 506 3.71 11.45 5.57
C ALA A 506 4.45 10.17 5.97
N HIS A 507 5.44 10.28 6.87
CA HIS A 507 6.15 9.12 7.44
C HIS A 507 5.16 8.12 8.07
N PRO A 508 5.36 6.78 7.97
CA PRO A 508 6.44 6.07 7.28
C PRO A 508 6.21 5.87 5.78
N GLY A 509 5.07 6.25 5.24
CA GLY A 509 4.74 6.08 3.84
C GLY A 509 3.47 5.27 3.61
N GLY A 510 3.35 4.72 2.39
CA GLY A 510 2.19 3.97 1.94
C GLY A 510 2.01 2.60 2.59
N GLY A 511 0.90 1.96 2.26
CA GLY A 511 0.42 0.72 2.87
C GLY A 511 -0.69 0.95 3.89
N VAL A 512 -1.51 -0.08 4.14
CA VAL A 512 -2.60 -0.02 5.13
C VAL A 512 -2.01 -0.28 6.51
N THR A 513 -1.36 0.75 7.08
CA THR A 513 -0.59 0.64 8.32
C THR A 513 -1.28 1.26 9.54
N GLY A 514 -2.05 2.34 9.34
CA GLY A 514 -2.55 3.22 10.40
C GLY A 514 -1.46 4.08 11.06
N ALA A 515 -0.18 3.87 10.74
CA ALA A 515 0.94 4.56 11.39
C ALA A 515 0.97 6.08 11.12
N PRO A 516 0.82 6.59 9.89
CA PRO A 516 0.73 8.03 9.66
C PRO A 516 -0.40 8.67 10.47
N GLY A 517 -1.56 8.00 10.50
CA GLY A 517 -2.71 8.47 11.26
C GLY A 517 -2.47 8.51 12.78
N HIS A 518 -1.90 7.46 13.34
CA HIS A 518 -1.50 7.41 14.74
C HIS A 518 -0.54 8.55 15.10
N ASN A 519 0.55 8.69 14.34
CA ASN A 519 1.59 9.67 14.62
C ASN A 519 1.06 11.10 14.48
N ALA A 520 0.23 11.37 13.46
CA ALA A 520 -0.42 12.67 13.29
C ALA A 520 -1.32 13.02 14.48
N ALA A 521 -2.11 12.06 14.99
CA ALA A 521 -2.94 12.27 16.17
C ALA A 521 -2.08 12.61 17.39
N GLN A 522 -0.97 11.87 17.63
CA GLN A 522 -0.06 12.14 18.74
C GLN A 522 0.59 13.54 18.60
N ARG A 523 0.91 13.95 17.36
CA ARG A 523 1.45 15.28 17.11
C ARG A 523 0.42 16.38 17.40
N ILE A 524 -0.79 16.24 16.89
CA ILE A 524 -1.89 17.20 17.12
C ILE A 524 -2.13 17.36 18.63
N LEU A 525 -2.24 16.25 19.38
CA LEU A 525 -2.46 16.27 20.82
C LEU A 525 -1.36 16.94 21.64
N ARG A 526 -0.13 16.93 21.15
CA ARG A 526 1.00 17.64 21.81
C ARG A 526 1.03 19.12 21.50
N ASP A 527 0.55 19.53 20.33
CA ASP A 527 0.56 20.91 19.88
C ASP A 527 -0.65 21.73 20.44
N LEU A 528 -1.64 21.04 21.03
CA LEU A 528 -2.82 21.61 21.73
C LEU A 528 -2.50 21.93 23.18
#